data_96c6ae2c2c83ee04aa80744265e92e7a
#
_entry.id   96c6ae2c2c83ee04aa80744265e92e7a
#
_cell.length_a   1.000
_cell.length_b   1.000
_cell.length_c   1.000
_cell.angle_alpha   90.00
_cell.angle_beta   90.00
_cell.angle_gamma   90.00
#
_symmetry.space_group_name_H-M   'P 1'
#
loop_
_entity.id
_entity.type
_entity.pdbx_description
1 polymer ?
#
loop_
_entity_poly.entity_id
_entity_poly.type
_entity_poly.pdbx_seq_one_letter_code
_entity_poly.pdbx_strand_id
1 'polypeptide(L)'
;MQDKIKIKGAREHNLKNVDLELPRNKMIVFTGLSGSGKSSLAFDTIFAEGQRRYVESLSAYARQFLGGMQKPDVDEIEGLSPAISIDQKAHTANPRSTVATITEVYDYLRVLYARIGQPYCPLCETKIEKMTIDEMFEQIRKHAGKKKGELIILSPVVRGRKGEYYQMLYDLYNSGFLEVRVDGKIKSLKNRITLSKNKKHTIEVVVDRIDGTEKDRLSEAIETAVDLSDGLCTVIYADKTENIYSTEYSCPKDGFSFPEIEPRLFSFNSPYGYCDYCTGLGTKTLFSEDDCPKCDGKRLNKNSLSVKIGGKNIWEVTDLTIGDALYFFLQLDEKLSDTEKEISGPALKEIENRLSFLMDVGLHYITINRKAGTLSGGEAQRIRLASQVGQKLVGALYVLDEPTIGLHQKENDQLVFTLRNLCDAGNTIIVVEHDEDTIMASDWVVDIGPGAGEHGGKITFSGERQELLEA
;
A
#
# COMPACT_ATOMS: atom_id res chain seq x y z
N MET A 1 23.15 25.86 18.38
CA MET A 1 22.21 24.80 18.85
C MET A 1 22.81 24.23 20.12
N GLN A 2 21.98 23.88 21.11
CA GLN A 2 22.52 23.20 22.31
C GLN A 2 22.96 21.79 21.89
N ASP A 3 24.23 21.46 22.20
CA ASP A 3 24.81 20.15 21.79
C ASP A 3 24.49 19.01 22.78
N LYS A 4 23.79 19.35 23.88
CA LYS A 4 23.43 18.41 24.95
C LYS A 4 21.97 18.55 25.37
N ILE A 5 21.41 17.44 25.84
CA ILE A 5 20.16 17.38 26.60
C ILE A 5 20.57 17.48 28.09
N LYS A 6 20.03 18.45 28.83
CA LYS A 6 20.29 18.65 30.25
C LYS A 6 19.04 18.39 31.06
N ILE A 7 19.11 17.49 32.02
CA ILE A 7 18.03 17.07 32.89
C ILE A 7 18.42 17.48 34.30
N LYS A 8 17.52 18.13 35.03
CA LYS A 8 17.72 18.52 36.42
C LYS A 8 16.55 18.07 37.28
N GLY A 9 16.84 17.40 38.35
CA GLY A 9 15.88 17.06 39.39
C GLY A 9 14.80 16.09 38.97
N ALA A 10 15.14 15.05 38.21
CA ALA A 10 14.15 14.02 37.82
C ALA A 10 13.78 13.12 39.02
N ARG A 11 12.46 13.00 39.31
CA ARG A 11 11.93 12.28 40.47
C ARG A 11 10.78 11.34 40.16
N GLU A 12 10.52 11.06 38.86
CA GLU A 12 9.47 10.12 38.49
C GLU A 12 9.70 8.73 39.10
N HIS A 13 8.65 8.17 39.67
CA HIS A 13 8.63 6.85 40.31
C HIS A 13 9.73 6.68 41.37
N ASN A 14 10.76 5.86 41.09
CA ASN A 14 11.85 5.59 42.02
C ASN A 14 13.11 6.45 41.83
N LEU A 15 13.09 7.39 40.88
CA LEU A 15 14.24 8.29 40.64
C LEU A 15 14.54 9.18 41.83
N LYS A 16 15.82 9.34 42.17
CA LYS A 16 16.33 10.03 43.34
C LYS A 16 16.90 11.40 43.01
N ASN A 17 16.06 12.30 42.48
CA ASN A 17 16.45 13.66 42.11
C ASN A 17 17.67 13.67 41.16
N VAL A 18 17.49 13.03 40.01
CA VAL A 18 18.56 12.76 39.04
C VAL A 18 18.89 14.00 38.24
N ASP A 19 20.16 14.39 38.22
CA ASP A 19 20.76 15.36 37.31
C ASP A 19 21.60 14.63 36.28
N LEU A 20 21.42 14.93 34.98
CA LEU A 20 22.07 14.20 33.89
C LEU A 20 22.27 15.07 32.65
N GLU A 21 23.44 14.99 32.02
CA GLU A 21 23.72 15.59 30.72
C GLU A 21 23.97 14.48 29.69
N LEU A 22 23.27 14.55 28.57
CA LEU A 22 23.35 13.57 27.45
C LEU A 22 23.77 14.27 26.15
N PRO A 23 24.67 13.70 25.36
CA PRO A 23 25.02 14.24 24.05
C PRO A 23 23.86 14.11 23.07
N ARG A 24 23.69 15.09 22.17
CA ARG A 24 22.73 14.98 21.05
C ARG A 24 23.39 14.30 19.85
N ASN A 25 22.54 13.79 18.93
CA ASN A 25 22.95 13.11 17.71
C ASN A 25 23.91 11.94 17.99
N LYS A 26 23.62 11.21 19.04
CA LYS A 26 24.38 10.07 19.53
C LYS A 26 23.45 8.93 19.91
N MET A 27 23.97 7.71 19.85
CA MET A 27 23.31 6.51 20.35
C MET A 27 23.70 6.34 21.84
N ILE A 28 22.70 6.46 22.70
CA ILE A 28 22.83 6.44 24.17
C ILE A 28 22.14 5.19 24.69
N VAL A 29 22.83 4.39 25.47
CA VAL A 29 22.25 3.20 26.10
C VAL A 29 22.04 3.44 27.59
N PHE A 30 20.81 3.20 28.06
CA PHE A 30 20.47 3.14 29.49
C PHE A 30 20.49 1.69 29.94
N THR A 31 21.42 1.36 30.84
CA THR A 31 21.61 0.03 31.40
C THR A 31 21.40 0.02 32.91
N GLY A 32 21.44 -1.17 33.53
CA GLY A 32 21.22 -1.37 34.96
C GLY A 32 20.21 -2.47 35.27
N LEU A 33 20.01 -2.83 36.52
CA LEU A 33 19.11 -3.91 36.94
C LEU A 33 17.63 -3.63 36.56
N SER A 34 16.84 -4.70 36.37
CA SER A 34 15.38 -4.54 36.18
C SER A 34 14.78 -3.82 37.40
N GLY A 35 13.93 -2.80 37.16
CA GLY A 35 13.36 -1.97 38.22
C GLY A 35 14.30 -0.93 38.80
N SER A 36 15.49 -0.70 38.23
CA SER A 36 16.41 0.35 38.70
C SER A 36 15.99 1.79 38.39
N GLY A 37 15.02 2.01 37.47
CA GLY A 37 14.52 3.31 37.05
C GLY A 37 14.85 3.71 35.61
N LYS A 38 15.41 2.80 34.80
CA LYS A 38 15.72 3.05 33.39
C LYS A 38 14.53 3.57 32.58
N SER A 39 13.44 2.80 32.61
CA SER A 39 12.22 3.17 31.88
C SER A 39 11.57 4.43 32.45
N SER A 40 11.65 4.65 33.78
CA SER A 40 11.16 5.88 34.41
C SER A 40 11.91 7.12 33.92
N LEU A 41 13.24 7.03 33.72
CA LEU A 41 14.02 8.13 33.18
C LEU A 41 13.79 8.30 31.65
N ALA A 42 13.82 7.20 30.88
CA ALA A 42 13.75 7.24 29.43
C ALA A 42 12.33 7.63 28.93
N PHE A 43 11.28 6.92 29.43
CA PHE A 43 9.91 7.07 28.93
C PHE A 43 9.08 8.05 29.76
N ASP A 44 9.04 7.85 31.09
CA ASP A 44 8.14 8.64 31.95
C ASP A 44 8.67 10.07 32.22
N THR A 45 9.98 10.29 31.97
CA THR A 45 10.60 11.63 32.16
C THR A 45 10.97 12.27 30.80
N ILE A 46 11.96 11.71 30.08
CA ILE A 46 12.55 12.36 28.90
C ILE A 46 11.54 12.35 27.72
N PHE A 47 10.99 11.19 27.38
CA PHE A 47 10.02 11.09 26.29
C PHE A 47 8.73 11.85 26.63
N ALA A 48 8.18 11.67 27.82
CA ALA A 48 6.95 12.33 28.25
C ALA A 48 7.05 13.86 28.16
N GLU A 49 8.18 14.47 28.63
CA GLU A 49 8.39 15.91 28.53
C GLU A 49 8.59 16.37 27.08
N GLY A 50 9.32 15.59 26.25
CA GLY A 50 9.49 15.88 24.83
C GLY A 50 8.16 15.88 24.07
N GLN A 51 7.31 14.89 24.32
CA GLN A 51 5.97 14.78 23.73
C GLN A 51 5.05 15.90 24.24
N ARG A 52 5.07 16.21 25.54
CA ARG A 52 4.28 17.29 26.13
C ARG A 52 4.60 18.63 25.45
N ARG A 53 5.87 18.97 25.29
CA ARG A 53 6.30 20.22 24.61
C ARG A 53 5.90 20.25 23.14
N TYR A 54 5.99 19.12 22.46
CA TYR A 54 5.53 19.01 21.07
C TYR A 54 4.01 19.29 20.98
N VAL A 55 3.20 18.66 21.82
CA VAL A 55 1.75 18.88 21.88
C VAL A 55 1.42 20.34 22.23
N GLU A 56 2.15 20.95 23.16
CA GLU A 56 1.96 22.37 23.50
C GLU A 56 2.28 23.33 22.36
N SER A 57 3.18 22.95 21.46
CA SER A 57 3.50 23.75 20.27
C SER A 57 2.41 23.75 19.21
N LEU A 58 1.45 22.81 19.28
CA LEU A 58 0.35 22.69 18.33
C LEU A 58 -0.75 23.75 18.59
N SER A 59 -1.63 23.94 17.59
CA SER A 59 -2.77 24.84 17.71
C SER A 59 -3.71 24.43 18.86
N ALA A 60 -4.44 25.39 19.44
CA ALA A 60 -5.42 25.12 20.52
C ALA A 60 -6.47 24.07 20.09
N TYR A 61 -6.86 24.07 18.82
CA TYR A 61 -7.78 23.09 18.25
C TYR A 61 -7.19 21.67 18.28
N ALA A 62 -5.95 21.48 17.81
CA ALA A 62 -5.29 20.17 17.81
C ALA A 62 -5.09 19.63 19.25
N ARG A 63 -4.78 20.49 20.21
CA ARG A 63 -4.60 20.14 21.63
C ARG A 63 -5.88 19.57 22.27
N GLN A 64 -7.08 20.00 21.85
CA GLN A 64 -8.35 19.48 22.36
C GLN A 64 -8.56 17.99 22.04
N PHE A 65 -8.01 17.51 20.94
CA PHE A 65 -8.10 16.10 20.52
C PHE A 65 -7.05 15.19 21.15
N LEU A 66 -5.87 15.76 21.51
CA LEU A 66 -4.75 14.99 22.05
C LEU A 66 -4.79 14.84 23.57
N GLY A 67 -5.66 15.60 24.24
CA GLY A 67 -5.77 15.62 25.69
C GLY A 67 -4.63 16.39 26.38
N GLY A 68 -4.80 16.72 27.67
CA GLY A 68 -3.76 17.33 28.48
C GLY A 68 -2.76 16.28 28.94
N MET A 69 -1.50 16.41 28.60
CA MET A 69 -0.43 15.58 29.14
C MET A 69 0.01 16.13 30.50
N GLN A 70 0.16 15.24 31.50
CA GLN A 70 0.74 15.62 32.78
C GLN A 70 2.21 15.93 32.60
N LYS A 71 2.67 16.99 33.27
CA LYS A 71 4.10 17.31 33.34
C LYS A 71 4.78 16.26 34.22
N PRO A 72 5.87 15.61 33.75
CA PRO A 72 6.62 14.70 34.59
C PRO A 72 7.25 15.44 35.80
N ASP A 73 7.50 14.71 36.87
CA ASP A 73 8.15 15.24 38.07
C ASP A 73 9.64 15.44 37.82
N VAL A 74 9.95 16.59 37.22
CA VAL A 74 11.29 17.06 36.88
C VAL A 74 11.33 18.57 36.98
N ASP A 75 12.42 19.10 37.49
CA ASP A 75 12.57 20.55 37.61
C ASP A 75 12.73 21.22 36.26
N GLU A 76 13.66 20.74 35.45
CA GLU A 76 13.96 21.29 34.13
C GLU A 76 14.57 20.25 33.20
N ILE A 77 14.16 20.27 31.90
CA ILE A 77 14.87 19.57 30.82
C ILE A 77 15.13 20.56 29.68
N GLU A 78 16.37 20.75 29.29
CA GLU A 78 16.77 21.60 28.16
C GLU A 78 17.27 20.75 27.00
N GLY A 79 17.20 21.26 25.76
CA GLY A 79 17.80 20.67 24.57
C GLY A 79 17.01 19.50 23.96
N LEU A 80 15.75 19.22 24.40
CA LEU A 80 14.90 18.18 23.82
C LEU A 80 14.51 18.48 22.38
N SER A 81 14.60 17.45 21.55
CA SER A 81 13.98 17.38 20.22
C SER A 81 12.56 16.80 20.33
N PRO A 82 11.73 16.87 19.24
CA PRO A 82 10.49 16.09 19.15
C PRO A 82 10.78 14.62 19.43
N ALA A 83 10.06 14.05 20.40
CA ALA A 83 10.34 12.71 20.90
C ALA A 83 9.36 11.67 20.31
N ILE A 84 9.90 10.52 19.94
CA ILE A 84 9.19 9.36 19.40
C ILE A 84 9.51 8.14 20.26
N SER A 85 8.48 7.50 20.81
CA SER A 85 8.62 6.27 21.61
C SER A 85 8.33 5.04 20.75
N ILE A 86 9.17 4.02 20.91
CA ILE A 86 9.00 2.72 20.29
C ILE A 86 9.03 1.65 21.41
N ASP A 87 7.89 1.49 22.05
CA ASP A 87 7.69 0.55 23.15
C ASP A 87 7.06 -0.77 22.71
N GLN A 88 7.11 -1.80 23.57
CA GLN A 88 6.51 -3.11 23.33
C GLN A 88 4.99 -3.16 23.59
N LYS A 89 4.45 -2.23 24.39
CA LYS A 89 3.10 -2.34 24.97
C LYS A 89 1.95 -1.88 24.08
N ALA A 90 2.22 -1.12 23.03
CA ALA A 90 1.15 -0.55 22.21
C ALA A 90 0.57 -1.56 21.21
N HIS A 91 -0.38 -2.37 21.63
CA HIS A 91 -1.22 -3.16 20.74
C HIS A 91 -2.14 -2.24 19.94
N THR A 92 -2.09 -2.35 18.62
CA THR A 92 -3.07 -1.66 17.76
C THR A 92 -4.42 -2.34 17.95
N ALA A 93 -5.35 -1.67 18.60
CA ALA A 93 -6.71 -2.18 18.86
C ALA A 93 -7.57 -2.27 17.57
N ASN A 94 -7.08 -1.75 16.43
CA ASN A 94 -7.84 -1.76 15.18
C ASN A 94 -7.72 -3.12 14.48
N PRO A 95 -8.80 -3.91 14.36
CA PRO A 95 -8.79 -5.24 13.75
C PRO A 95 -8.50 -5.23 12.24
N ARG A 96 -8.53 -4.06 11.61
CA ARG A 96 -8.22 -3.89 10.18
C ARG A 96 -6.75 -3.63 9.91
N SER A 97 -5.97 -3.26 10.94
CA SER A 97 -4.55 -2.98 10.79
C SER A 97 -3.75 -4.23 10.46
N THR A 98 -2.86 -4.10 9.48
CA THR A 98 -1.91 -5.13 9.05
C THR A 98 -0.50 -4.56 9.01
N VAL A 99 0.50 -5.41 8.88
CA VAL A 99 1.89 -4.98 8.65
C VAL A 99 1.94 -3.98 7.50
N ALA A 100 1.32 -4.31 6.34
CA ALA A 100 1.27 -3.43 5.17
C ALA A 100 0.70 -2.03 5.45
N THR A 101 -0.31 -1.93 6.34
CA THR A 101 -0.93 -0.63 6.64
C THR A 101 -0.14 0.18 7.66
N ILE A 102 0.53 -0.48 8.62
CA ILE A 102 1.37 0.19 9.61
C ILE A 102 2.63 0.77 8.94
N THR A 103 3.17 0.05 7.97
CA THR A 103 4.37 0.45 7.23
C THR A 103 4.07 1.32 6.01
N GLU A 104 2.81 1.65 5.76
CA GLU A 104 2.33 2.40 4.59
C GLU A 104 2.59 1.70 3.24
N VAL A 105 3.14 0.49 3.22
CA VAL A 105 3.37 -0.29 2.00
C VAL A 105 2.07 -0.47 1.22
N TYR A 106 0.94 -0.69 1.93
CA TYR A 106 -0.36 -0.87 1.30
C TYR A 106 -0.83 0.37 0.53
N ASP A 107 -0.51 1.57 1.00
CA ASP A 107 -0.91 2.80 0.34
C ASP A 107 -0.16 2.99 -0.99
N TYR A 108 1.13 2.66 -1.02
CA TYR A 108 1.89 2.65 -2.28
C TYR A 108 1.46 1.52 -3.23
N LEU A 109 1.11 0.33 -2.70
CA LEU A 109 0.55 -0.75 -3.50
C LEU A 109 -0.74 -0.33 -4.21
N ARG A 110 -1.66 0.34 -3.51
CA ARG A 110 -2.90 0.85 -4.12
C ARG A 110 -2.63 1.81 -5.27
N VAL A 111 -1.65 2.71 -5.11
CA VAL A 111 -1.23 3.63 -6.17
C VAL A 111 -0.61 2.86 -7.33
N LEU A 112 0.27 1.91 -7.06
CA LEU A 112 0.93 1.10 -8.06
C LEU A 112 -0.09 0.32 -8.91
N TYR A 113 -1.03 -0.39 -8.25
CA TYR A 113 -2.10 -1.13 -8.94
C TYR A 113 -3.05 -0.24 -9.74
N ALA A 114 -3.29 0.99 -9.28
CA ALA A 114 -4.09 1.96 -10.03
C ALA A 114 -3.38 2.51 -11.27
N ARG A 115 -2.05 2.57 -11.27
CA ARG A 115 -1.25 3.17 -12.34
C ARG A 115 -0.84 2.20 -13.43
N ILE A 116 -0.38 1.00 -13.05
CA ILE A 116 0.15 0.00 -13.99
C ILE A 116 -0.54 -1.36 -13.90
N GLY A 117 -1.60 -1.47 -13.10
CA GLY A 117 -2.34 -2.71 -12.95
C GLY A 117 -3.10 -3.09 -14.22
N GLN A 118 -2.93 -4.33 -14.68
CA GLN A 118 -3.63 -4.90 -15.81
C GLN A 118 -4.96 -5.52 -15.36
N PRO A 119 -6.12 -4.98 -15.76
CA PRO A 119 -7.41 -5.58 -15.42
C PRO A 119 -7.71 -6.82 -16.24
N TYR A 120 -8.38 -7.76 -15.59
CA TYR A 120 -8.95 -8.96 -16.20
C TYR A 120 -10.45 -9.02 -15.89
N CYS A 121 -11.23 -9.61 -16.77
CA CYS A 121 -12.66 -9.76 -16.54
C CYS A 121 -12.92 -10.68 -15.33
N PRO A 122 -13.69 -10.25 -14.31
CA PRO A 122 -13.99 -11.07 -13.14
C PRO A 122 -14.93 -12.26 -13.44
N LEU A 123 -15.50 -12.33 -14.66
CA LEU A 123 -16.42 -13.38 -15.09
C LEU A 123 -15.76 -14.42 -15.98
N CYS A 124 -14.86 -14.04 -16.89
CA CYS A 124 -14.25 -14.93 -17.87
C CYS A 124 -12.72 -14.85 -17.94
N GLU A 125 -12.09 -14.09 -17.04
CA GLU A 125 -10.63 -13.93 -16.91
C GLU A 125 -9.91 -13.41 -18.18
N THR A 126 -10.65 -12.90 -19.14
CA THR A 126 -10.08 -12.28 -20.34
C THR A 126 -9.41 -10.96 -19.97
N LYS A 127 -8.21 -10.73 -20.49
CA LYS A 127 -7.49 -9.45 -20.35
C LYS A 127 -8.34 -8.33 -20.93
N ILE A 128 -8.45 -7.22 -20.19
CA ILE A 128 -9.19 -6.03 -20.61
C ILE A 128 -8.15 -4.95 -20.91
N GLU A 129 -8.21 -4.40 -22.12
CA GLU A 129 -7.35 -3.31 -22.56
C GLU A 129 -8.20 -2.10 -22.91
N LYS A 130 -7.71 -0.93 -22.58
CA LYS A 130 -8.24 0.36 -23.03
C LYS A 130 -7.33 0.86 -24.14
N MET A 131 -7.92 1.26 -25.27
CA MET A 131 -7.18 1.77 -26.42
C MET A 131 -7.71 3.14 -26.81
N THR A 132 -6.83 4.02 -27.26
CA THR A 132 -7.25 5.22 -27.98
C THR A 132 -7.76 4.83 -29.39
N ILE A 133 -8.52 5.70 -30.01
CA ILE A 133 -9.00 5.49 -31.39
C ILE A 133 -7.81 5.31 -32.35
N ASP A 134 -6.74 6.08 -32.17
CA ASP A 134 -5.53 5.96 -32.98
C ASP A 134 -4.85 4.60 -32.81
N GLU A 135 -4.75 4.10 -31.58
CA GLU A 135 -4.20 2.76 -31.30
C GLU A 135 -5.06 1.66 -31.93
N MET A 136 -6.40 1.78 -31.87
CA MET A 136 -7.32 0.87 -32.55
C MET A 136 -7.07 0.89 -34.05
N PHE A 137 -7.00 2.06 -34.65
CA PHE A 137 -6.73 2.24 -36.06
C PHE A 137 -5.42 1.55 -36.48
N GLU A 138 -4.31 1.80 -35.77
CA GLU A 138 -3.02 1.18 -36.08
C GLU A 138 -3.04 -0.35 -35.89
N GLN A 139 -3.69 -0.85 -34.86
CA GLN A 139 -3.83 -2.31 -34.64
C GLN A 139 -4.67 -2.98 -35.72
N ILE A 140 -5.82 -2.39 -36.07
CA ILE A 140 -6.70 -2.90 -37.13
C ILE A 140 -5.93 -2.94 -38.45
N ARG A 141 -5.21 -1.86 -38.78
CA ARG A 141 -4.41 -1.74 -39.98
C ARG A 141 -3.24 -2.74 -40.06
N LYS A 142 -2.55 -2.93 -38.93
CA LYS A 142 -1.47 -3.93 -38.81
C LYS A 142 -1.97 -5.35 -39.03
N HIS A 143 -3.16 -5.66 -38.55
CA HIS A 143 -3.80 -6.95 -38.73
C HIS A 143 -4.31 -7.13 -40.16
N ALA A 144 -4.99 -6.13 -40.71
CA ALA A 144 -5.49 -6.09 -42.09
C ALA A 144 -4.36 -6.15 -43.13
N GLY A 145 -3.23 -5.46 -42.90
CA GLY A 145 -2.08 -5.44 -43.82
C GLY A 145 -1.43 -6.79 -44.05
N LYS A 146 -1.70 -7.79 -43.23
CA LYS A 146 -1.24 -9.18 -43.39
C LYS A 146 -2.14 -10.00 -44.32
N LYS A 147 -3.38 -9.56 -44.56
CA LYS A 147 -4.39 -10.29 -45.31
C LYS A 147 -5.29 -9.30 -46.06
N LYS A 148 -5.07 -9.15 -47.39
CA LYS A 148 -5.87 -8.28 -48.26
C LYS A 148 -7.32 -8.78 -48.30
N GLY A 149 -8.29 -7.89 -48.12
CA GLY A 149 -9.74 -8.19 -48.25
C GLY A 149 -10.61 -7.21 -47.45
N GLU A 150 -11.92 -7.43 -47.57
CA GLU A 150 -12.93 -6.59 -46.93
C GLU A 150 -12.88 -6.71 -45.39
N LEU A 151 -12.91 -5.57 -44.72
CA LEU A 151 -13.13 -5.42 -43.28
C LEU A 151 -14.59 -5.03 -43.06
N ILE A 152 -15.25 -5.64 -42.08
CA ILE A 152 -16.58 -5.22 -41.64
C ILE A 152 -16.42 -4.59 -40.26
N ILE A 153 -16.74 -3.32 -40.15
CA ILE A 153 -16.73 -2.56 -38.90
C ILE A 153 -18.12 -2.61 -38.29
N LEU A 154 -18.21 -3.05 -37.05
CA LEU A 154 -19.46 -3.24 -36.31
C LEU A 154 -19.43 -2.45 -34.99
N SER A 155 -20.60 -1.93 -34.63
CA SER A 155 -20.83 -1.31 -33.32
C SER A 155 -21.78 -2.16 -32.47
N PRO A 156 -21.36 -2.76 -31.36
CA PRO A 156 -22.17 -3.63 -30.49
C PRO A 156 -23.09 -2.81 -29.57
N VAL A 157 -24.30 -2.46 -30.04
CA VAL A 157 -25.27 -1.64 -29.31
C VAL A 157 -26.12 -2.42 -28.30
N VAL A 158 -26.28 -3.74 -28.45
CA VAL A 158 -26.95 -4.59 -27.46
C VAL A 158 -26.14 -5.88 -27.28
N ARG A 159 -25.82 -6.21 -26.01
CA ARG A 159 -25.04 -7.41 -25.66
C ARG A 159 -25.79 -8.28 -24.68
N GLY A 160 -26.28 -9.42 -25.11
CA GLY A 160 -26.87 -10.47 -24.28
C GLY A 160 -28.05 -10.00 -23.41
N ARG A 161 -28.81 -8.97 -23.83
CA ARG A 161 -29.96 -8.42 -23.10
C ARG A 161 -31.28 -8.87 -23.69
N LYS A 162 -32.31 -9.06 -22.83
CA LYS A 162 -33.66 -9.37 -23.25
C LYS A 162 -34.36 -8.10 -23.78
N GLY A 163 -35.15 -8.25 -24.84
CA GLY A 163 -35.93 -7.14 -25.41
C GLY A 163 -36.32 -7.37 -26.84
N GLU A 164 -37.31 -6.62 -27.36
CA GLU A 164 -37.78 -6.66 -28.75
C GLU A 164 -37.00 -5.69 -29.66
N TYR A 165 -36.43 -4.63 -29.12
CA TYR A 165 -35.57 -3.64 -29.75
C TYR A 165 -36.11 -3.00 -31.04
N TYR A 166 -37.44 -3.07 -31.28
CA TYR A 166 -38.06 -2.59 -32.51
C TYR A 166 -37.78 -1.08 -32.73
N GLN A 167 -38.00 -0.25 -31.71
CA GLN A 167 -37.79 1.20 -31.85
C GLN A 167 -36.33 1.54 -32.16
N MET A 168 -35.39 0.92 -31.44
CA MET A 168 -33.96 1.12 -31.68
C MET A 168 -33.55 0.74 -33.11
N LEU A 169 -34.03 -0.42 -33.63
CA LEU A 169 -33.74 -0.87 -35.00
C LEU A 169 -34.33 0.12 -36.02
N TYR A 170 -35.52 0.66 -35.76
CA TYR A 170 -36.15 1.67 -36.60
C TYR A 170 -35.38 3.00 -36.59
N ASP A 171 -34.91 3.45 -35.43
CA ASP A 171 -34.11 4.67 -35.29
C ASP A 171 -32.77 4.53 -36.01
N LEU A 172 -32.11 3.37 -35.93
CA LEU A 172 -30.88 3.07 -36.65
C LEU A 172 -31.11 3.14 -38.18
N TYR A 173 -32.22 2.59 -38.68
CA TYR A 173 -32.55 2.71 -40.09
C TYR A 173 -32.74 4.16 -40.54
N ASN A 174 -33.46 4.96 -39.75
CA ASN A 174 -33.64 6.40 -40.01
C ASN A 174 -32.35 7.20 -39.93
N SER A 175 -31.39 6.77 -39.15
CA SER A 175 -30.06 7.33 -39.08
C SER A 175 -29.15 6.93 -40.24
N GLY A 176 -29.63 6.15 -41.19
CA GLY A 176 -28.93 5.79 -42.42
C GLY A 176 -28.20 4.45 -42.42
N PHE A 177 -28.23 3.68 -41.32
CA PHE A 177 -27.63 2.36 -41.29
C PHE A 177 -28.50 1.33 -42.09
N LEU A 178 -27.84 0.47 -42.85
CA LEU A 178 -28.54 -0.47 -43.75
C LEU A 178 -28.63 -1.88 -43.22
N GLU A 179 -27.66 -2.28 -42.37
CA GLU A 179 -27.50 -3.64 -41.90
C GLU A 179 -27.19 -3.70 -40.41
N VAL A 180 -27.64 -4.76 -39.78
CA VAL A 180 -27.30 -5.13 -38.40
C VAL A 180 -26.95 -6.62 -38.34
N ARG A 181 -26.01 -6.94 -37.44
CA ARG A 181 -25.77 -8.35 -37.07
C ARG A 181 -26.60 -8.64 -35.82
N VAL A 182 -27.56 -9.59 -35.94
CA VAL A 182 -28.41 -10.02 -34.83
C VAL A 182 -28.09 -11.47 -34.52
N ASP A 183 -27.66 -11.75 -33.29
CA ASP A 183 -27.33 -13.11 -32.84
C ASP A 183 -26.38 -13.84 -33.83
N GLY A 184 -25.34 -13.11 -34.30
CA GLY A 184 -24.34 -13.61 -35.25
C GLY A 184 -24.75 -13.62 -36.74
N LYS A 185 -25.96 -13.19 -37.07
CA LYS A 185 -26.44 -13.16 -38.47
C LYS A 185 -26.70 -11.76 -38.98
N ILE A 186 -26.06 -11.36 -40.07
CA ILE A 186 -26.30 -10.06 -40.72
C ILE A 186 -27.70 -10.04 -41.34
N LYS A 187 -28.45 -9.00 -41.04
CA LYS A 187 -29.82 -8.77 -41.55
C LYS A 187 -29.96 -7.34 -42.04
N SER A 188 -30.70 -7.14 -43.10
CA SER A 188 -31.01 -5.79 -43.61
C SER A 188 -32.10 -5.12 -42.77
N LEU A 189 -31.84 -3.86 -42.36
CA LEU A 189 -32.79 -3.01 -41.64
C LEU A 189 -33.97 -2.54 -42.52
N LYS A 190 -33.89 -2.68 -43.87
CA LYS A 190 -35.01 -2.45 -44.77
C LYS A 190 -36.18 -3.40 -44.48
N ASN A 191 -35.89 -4.58 -43.96
CA ASN A 191 -36.88 -5.58 -43.60
C ASN A 191 -37.20 -5.51 -42.11
N ARG A 192 -38.48 -5.72 -41.77
CA ARG A 192 -38.87 -5.77 -40.35
C ARG A 192 -38.20 -6.94 -39.65
N ILE A 193 -37.39 -6.63 -38.61
CA ILE A 193 -36.72 -7.63 -37.77
C ILE A 193 -37.57 -7.81 -36.51
N THR A 194 -38.11 -9.01 -36.32
CA THR A 194 -38.90 -9.35 -35.12
C THR A 194 -38.03 -10.17 -34.16
N LEU A 195 -37.87 -9.73 -32.93
CA LEU A 195 -37.10 -10.35 -31.89
C LEU A 195 -37.99 -10.74 -30.70
N SER A 196 -37.63 -11.83 -30.03
CA SER A 196 -38.38 -12.31 -28.87
C SER A 196 -38.06 -11.51 -27.60
N LYS A 197 -39.07 -10.93 -26.97
CA LYS A 197 -38.94 -10.18 -25.72
C LYS A 197 -38.26 -10.97 -24.61
N ASN A 198 -38.43 -12.28 -24.58
CA ASN A 198 -37.98 -13.15 -23.49
C ASN A 198 -36.59 -13.79 -23.74
N LYS A 199 -36.04 -13.66 -24.96
CA LYS A 199 -34.70 -14.15 -25.29
C LYS A 199 -33.66 -13.05 -25.15
N LYS A 200 -32.45 -13.46 -24.82
CA LYS A 200 -31.29 -12.55 -24.83
C LYS A 200 -30.83 -12.40 -26.30
N HIS A 201 -30.60 -11.18 -26.72
CA HIS A 201 -30.13 -10.84 -28.05
C HIS A 201 -28.83 -10.05 -27.98
N THR A 202 -27.97 -10.26 -28.97
CA THR A 202 -26.80 -9.43 -29.26
C THR A 202 -27.02 -8.75 -30.60
N ILE A 203 -26.99 -7.42 -30.63
CA ILE A 203 -27.23 -6.60 -31.81
C ILE A 203 -26.04 -5.69 -32.04
N GLU A 204 -25.49 -5.75 -33.25
CA GLU A 204 -24.36 -4.92 -33.65
C GLU A 204 -24.70 -4.25 -34.97
N VAL A 205 -24.51 -2.96 -35.04
CA VAL A 205 -24.74 -2.16 -36.26
C VAL A 205 -23.57 -2.38 -37.20
N VAL A 206 -23.82 -2.71 -38.45
CA VAL A 206 -22.77 -2.68 -39.48
C VAL A 206 -22.55 -1.23 -39.86
N VAL A 207 -21.45 -0.66 -39.37
CA VAL A 207 -21.12 0.75 -39.60
C VAL A 207 -20.60 0.92 -41.03
N ASP A 208 -19.63 0.10 -41.41
CA ASP A 208 -19.09 0.16 -42.75
C ASP A 208 -18.47 -1.20 -43.20
N ARG A 209 -18.29 -1.32 -44.54
CA ARG A 209 -17.54 -2.40 -45.20
C ARG A 209 -16.44 -1.77 -46.02
N ILE A 210 -15.18 -1.97 -45.64
CA ILE A 210 -14.04 -1.19 -46.10
C ILE A 210 -12.97 -2.13 -46.65
N ASP A 211 -12.34 -1.76 -47.76
CA ASP A 211 -11.06 -2.32 -48.11
C ASP A 211 -10.00 -1.76 -47.17
N GLY A 212 -9.21 -2.59 -46.52
CA GLY A 212 -8.22 -2.18 -45.52
C GLY A 212 -7.15 -1.16 -45.95
N THR A 213 -7.22 -0.68 -47.22
CA THR A 213 -6.37 0.37 -47.80
C THR A 213 -6.92 1.78 -47.64
N GLU A 214 -8.23 1.97 -47.36
CA GLU A 214 -8.91 3.26 -47.25
C GLU A 214 -8.78 3.85 -45.83
N LYS A 215 -7.70 4.60 -45.60
CA LYS A 215 -7.33 5.07 -44.23
C LYS A 215 -8.37 5.99 -43.60
N ASP A 216 -8.79 7.04 -44.32
CA ASP A 216 -9.69 8.07 -43.77
C ASP A 216 -11.07 7.46 -43.44
N ARG A 217 -11.57 6.60 -44.32
CA ARG A 217 -12.84 5.91 -44.15
C ARG A 217 -12.81 4.91 -43.00
N LEU A 218 -11.64 4.26 -42.75
CA LEU A 218 -11.47 3.37 -41.62
C LEU A 218 -11.50 4.16 -40.30
N SER A 219 -10.86 5.34 -40.23
CA SER A 219 -10.87 6.18 -39.03
C SER A 219 -12.29 6.64 -38.70
N GLU A 220 -13.04 7.15 -39.69
CA GLU A 220 -14.43 7.57 -39.53
C GLU A 220 -15.36 6.43 -39.08
N ALA A 221 -15.14 5.23 -39.62
CA ALA A 221 -15.92 4.06 -39.24
C ALA A 221 -15.64 3.60 -37.81
N ILE A 222 -14.38 3.67 -37.35
CA ILE A 222 -14.01 3.36 -35.97
C ILE A 222 -14.64 4.37 -35.00
N GLU A 223 -14.52 5.68 -35.30
CA GLU A 223 -15.12 6.76 -34.48
C GLU A 223 -16.65 6.56 -34.38
N THR A 224 -17.32 6.33 -35.51
CA THR A 224 -18.77 6.09 -35.53
C THR A 224 -19.15 4.84 -34.73
N ALA A 225 -18.36 3.75 -34.83
CA ALA A 225 -18.63 2.52 -34.09
C ALA A 225 -18.49 2.72 -32.57
N VAL A 226 -17.47 3.45 -32.16
CA VAL A 226 -17.16 3.78 -30.75
C VAL A 226 -18.27 4.66 -30.16
N ASP A 227 -18.71 5.69 -30.89
CA ASP A 227 -19.75 6.62 -30.43
C ASP A 227 -21.12 5.95 -30.26
N LEU A 228 -21.49 5.04 -31.16
CA LEU A 228 -22.77 4.31 -31.10
C LEU A 228 -22.86 3.30 -29.97
N SER A 229 -21.75 2.79 -29.49
CA SER A 229 -21.69 1.63 -28.56
C SER A 229 -21.07 1.95 -27.21
N ASP A 230 -20.92 3.23 -26.83
CA ASP A 230 -20.24 3.65 -25.60
C ASP A 230 -18.81 3.07 -25.51
N GLY A 231 -18.04 3.23 -26.59
CA GLY A 231 -16.61 2.92 -26.54
C GLY A 231 -16.17 1.61 -27.18
N LEU A 232 -16.99 0.92 -27.97
CA LEU A 232 -16.66 -0.37 -28.55
C LEU A 232 -16.67 -0.37 -30.07
N CYS A 233 -15.71 -1.10 -30.64
CA CYS A 233 -15.62 -1.37 -32.07
C CYS A 233 -15.33 -2.87 -32.29
N THR A 234 -16.17 -3.56 -33.03
CA THR A 234 -15.94 -4.95 -33.48
C THR A 234 -15.50 -4.95 -34.94
N VAL A 235 -14.43 -5.67 -35.25
CA VAL A 235 -13.92 -5.78 -36.62
C VAL A 235 -13.91 -7.23 -37.04
N ILE A 236 -14.58 -7.55 -38.18
CA ILE A 236 -14.48 -8.85 -38.83
C ILE A 236 -13.50 -8.69 -40.00
N TYR A 237 -12.46 -9.50 -40.01
CA TYR A 237 -11.44 -9.49 -41.04
C TYR A 237 -11.76 -10.43 -42.17
N ALA A 238 -11.07 -10.29 -43.32
CA ALA A 238 -11.24 -11.10 -44.53
C ALA A 238 -11.14 -12.63 -44.29
N ASP A 239 -10.36 -13.04 -43.30
CA ASP A 239 -10.19 -14.44 -42.88
C ASP A 239 -11.31 -14.93 -41.92
N LYS A 240 -12.31 -14.09 -41.67
CA LYS A 240 -13.41 -14.31 -40.72
C LYS A 240 -12.97 -14.32 -39.24
N THR A 241 -11.74 -13.90 -38.92
CA THR A 241 -11.37 -13.61 -37.52
C THR A 241 -12.10 -12.37 -37.09
N GLU A 242 -12.46 -12.33 -35.83
CA GLU A 242 -13.18 -11.22 -35.21
C GLU A 242 -12.39 -10.71 -34.00
N ASN A 243 -12.15 -9.38 -33.95
CA ASN A 243 -11.57 -8.74 -32.79
C ASN A 243 -12.49 -7.62 -32.30
N ILE A 244 -12.58 -7.48 -30.98
CA ILE A 244 -13.31 -6.41 -30.34
C ILE A 244 -12.29 -5.48 -29.68
N TYR A 245 -12.41 -4.18 -29.96
CA TYR A 245 -11.60 -3.11 -29.43
C TYR A 245 -12.44 -2.23 -28.52
N SER A 246 -11.85 -1.63 -27.50
CA SER A 246 -12.58 -0.80 -26.54
C SER A 246 -11.79 0.46 -26.17
N THR A 247 -12.46 1.62 -26.16
CA THR A 247 -11.94 2.85 -25.60
C THR A 247 -12.16 2.93 -24.08
N GLU A 248 -12.98 2.03 -23.53
CA GLU A 248 -13.26 1.88 -22.12
C GLU A 248 -12.75 0.53 -21.61
N TYR A 249 -12.60 0.38 -20.30
CA TYR A 249 -12.26 -0.92 -19.70
C TYR A 249 -13.44 -1.90 -19.77
N SER A 250 -13.72 -2.43 -20.94
CA SER A 250 -14.83 -3.37 -21.16
C SER A 250 -14.34 -4.72 -21.65
N CYS A 251 -14.93 -5.79 -21.11
CA CYS A 251 -14.61 -7.15 -21.54
C CYS A 251 -15.09 -7.41 -22.98
N PRO A 252 -14.22 -7.83 -23.89
CA PRO A 252 -14.60 -8.10 -25.26
C PRO A 252 -15.55 -9.32 -25.41
N LYS A 253 -15.54 -10.28 -24.46
CA LYS A 253 -16.34 -11.51 -24.57
C LYS A 253 -17.73 -11.38 -23.99
N ASP A 254 -17.87 -10.83 -22.78
CA ASP A 254 -19.15 -10.83 -22.05
C ASP A 254 -19.72 -9.43 -21.83
N GLY A 255 -18.97 -8.40 -22.22
CA GLY A 255 -19.41 -7.01 -22.11
C GLY A 255 -19.40 -6.46 -20.69
N PHE A 256 -18.70 -7.10 -19.77
CA PHE A 256 -18.52 -6.57 -18.44
C PHE A 256 -17.76 -5.22 -18.52
N SER A 257 -18.37 -4.15 -18.04
CA SER A 257 -17.73 -2.85 -17.91
C SER A 257 -16.96 -2.80 -16.60
N PHE A 258 -15.64 -2.65 -16.67
CA PHE A 258 -14.79 -2.56 -15.50
C PHE A 258 -14.93 -1.17 -14.88
N PRO A 259 -15.05 -1.05 -13.55
CA PRO A 259 -15.11 0.25 -12.91
C PRO A 259 -13.79 1.02 -13.10
N GLU A 260 -13.83 2.32 -12.91
CA GLU A 260 -12.63 3.16 -12.96
C GLU A 260 -11.54 2.63 -12.01
N ILE A 261 -10.32 2.46 -12.56
CA ILE A 261 -9.20 1.90 -11.82
C ILE A 261 -8.48 3.01 -11.08
N GLU A 262 -8.88 3.22 -9.83
CA GLU A 262 -8.36 4.22 -8.92
C GLU A 262 -7.81 3.59 -7.64
N PRO A 263 -6.95 4.27 -6.85
CA PRO A 263 -6.44 3.71 -5.58
C PRO A 263 -7.53 3.29 -4.59
N ARG A 264 -8.72 3.93 -4.63
CA ARG A 264 -9.86 3.56 -3.77
C ARG A 264 -10.46 2.19 -4.11
N LEU A 265 -10.29 1.70 -5.36
CA LEU A 265 -10.72 0.37 -5.77
C LEU A 265 -9.98 -0.73 -5.01
N PHE A 266 -8.74 -0.48 -4.59
CA PHE A 266 -7.90 -1.43 -3.87
C PHE A 266 -7.93 -1.24 -2.34
N SER A 267 -8.81 -0.40 -1.82
CA SER A 267 -8.94 -0.15 -0.38
C SER A 267 -10.01 -1.02 0.25
N PHE A 268 -9.61 -1.86 1.20
CA PHE A 268 -10.57 -2.63 2.02
C PHE A 268 -11.31 -1.77 3.06
N ASN A 269 -11.04 -0.47 3.13
CA ASN A 269 -11.77 0.51 3.94
C ASN A 269 -12.74 1.35 3.10
N SER A 270 -12.75 1.17 1.77
CA SER A 270 -13.58 1.93 0.83
C SER A 270 -14.72 1.08 0.29
N PRO A 271 -15.96 1.61 0.17
CA PRO A 271 -17.09 0.94 -0.47
C PRO A 271 -16.80 0.47 -1.91
N TYR A 272 -15.88 1.13 -2.59
CA TYR A 272 -15.48 0.78 -3.96
C TYR A 272 -14.63 -0.49 -4.04
N GLY A 273 -13.87 -0.80 -2.99
CA GLY A 273 -12.88 -1.88 -2.99
C GLY A 273 -13.20 -3.04 -2.07
N TYR A 274 -13.88 -2.80 -0.95
CA TYR A 274 -14.10 -3.85 0.03
C TYR A 274 -15.09 -4.93 -0.42
N CYS A 275 -14.98 -6.11 0.15
CA CYS A 275 -15.99 -7.15 0.05
C CYS A 275 -17.29 -6.68 0.73
N ASP A 276 -18.40 -6.65 -0.01
CA ASP A 276 -19.72 -6.17 0.46
C ASP A 276 -20.32 -7.01 1.60
N TYR A 277 -19.88 -8.27 1.79
CA TYR A 277 -20.34 -9.12 2.89
C TYR A 277 -19.65 -8.74 4.21
N CYS A 278 -18.31 -8.71 4.24
CA CYS A 278 -17.55 -8.45 5.48
C CYS A 278 -17.10 -6.98 5.63
N THR A 279 -17.45 -6.11 4.69
CA THR A 279 -17.06 -4.69 4.67
C THR A 279 -15.56 -4.46 4.93
N GLY A 280 -14.73 -5.35 4.38
CA GLY A 280 -13.26 -5.26 4.48
C GLY A 280 -12.63 -5.87 5.73
N LEU A 281 -13.39 -6.57 6.57
CA LEU A 281 -12.85 -7.26 7.75
C LEU A 281 -12.05 -8.51 7.38
N GLY A 282 -12.48 -9.23 6.34
CA GLY A 282 -11.92 -10.53 5.97
C GLY A 282 -12.45 -11.70 6.78
N THR A 283 -13.21 -11.45 7.85
CA THR A 283 -13.82 -12.46 8.73
C THR A 283 -15.33 -12.35 8.72
N LYS A 284 -16.05 -13.36 9.20
CA LYS A 284 -17.53 -13.35 9.27
C LYS A 284 -18.07 -12.20 10.09
N THR A 285 -17.46 -11.95 11.25
CA THR A 285 -17.78 -10.86 12.16
C THR A 285 -16.51 -10.27 12.75
N LEU A 286 -16.62 -9.15 13.48
CA LEU A 286 -15.48 -8.42 14.06
C LEU A 286 -14.62 -9.29 15.00
N PHE A 287 -15.23 -10.26 15.69
CA PHE A 287 -14.57 -11.11 16.69
C PHE A 287 -14.48 -12.58 16.25
N SER A 288 -14.78 -12.90 14.98
CA SER A 288 -14.68 -14.25 14.45
C SER A 288 -13.26 -14.51 13.91
N GLU A 289 -12.77 -15.72 14.17
CA GLU A 289 -11.54 -16.23 13.51
C GLU A 289 -11.85 -16.85 12.14
N ASP A 290 -13.15 -17.17 11.86
CA ASP A 290 -13.57 -17.74 10.59
C ASP A 290 -13.46 -16.71 9.47
N ASP A 291 -12.91 -17.12 8.35
CA ASP A 291 -12.84 -16.30 7.15
C ASP A 291 -14.21 -15.95 6.59
N CYS A 292 -14.30 -14.82 5.94
CA CYS A 292 -15.49 -14.38 5.25
C CYS A 292 -15.87 -15.37 4.12
N PRO A 293 -17.08 -15.92 4.11
CA PRO A 293 -17.46 -16.93 3.11
C PRO A 293 -17.54 -16.40 1.68
N LYS A 294 -17.55 -15.07 1.48
CA LYS A 294 -17.62 -14.45 0.16
C LYS A 294 -16.26 -14.10 -0.42
N CYS A 295 -15.34 -13.60 0.38
CA CYS A 295 -14.01 -13.18 -0.08
C CYS A 295 -12.89 -14.09 0.41
N ASP A 296 -13.17 -15.10 1.21
CA ASP A 296 -12.19 -16.08 1.68
C ASP A 296 -10.97 -15.38 2.31
N GLY A 297 -11.22 -14.52 3.30
CA GLY A 297 -10.20 -13.74 3.98
C GLY A 297 -9.61 -12.54 3.21
N LYS A 298 -9.85 -12.43 1.90
CA LYS A 298 -9.18 -11.48 0.99
C LYS A 298 -9.60 -10.03 1.17
N ARG A 299 -10.66 -9.73 1.93
CA ARG A 299 -11.17 -8.39 2.28
C ARG A 299 -11.73 -7.57 1.11
N LEU A 300 -11.28 -7.83 -0.11
CA LEU A 300 -11.58 -7.06 -1.33
C LEU A 300 -12.69 -7.72 -2.15
N ASN A 301 -13.33 -6.92 -3.01
CA ASN A 301 -14.30 -7.41 -3.97
C ASN A 301 -13.62 -8.05 -5.21
N LYS A 302 -14.41 -8.72 -6.05
CA LYS A 302 -13.88 -9.41 -7.23
C LYS A 302 -13.21 -8.49 -8.25
N ASN A 303 -13.70 -7.26 -8.41
CA ASN A 303 -13.12 -6.31 -9.36
C ASN A 303 -11.70 -5.92 -8.93
N SER A 304 -11.52 -5.58 -7.64
CA SER A 304 -10.19 -5.27 -7.08
C SER A 304 -9.21 -6.43 -7.25
N LEU A 305 -9.68 -7.67 -7.03
CA LEU A 305 -8.86 -8.88 -7.16
C LEU A 305 -8.60 -9.31 -8.61
N SER A 306 -9.32 -8.71 -9.57
CA SER A 306 -9.13 -9.00 -11.00
C SER A 306 -8.10 -8.11 -11.68
N VAL A 307 -7.50 -7.16 -10.97
CA VAL A 307 -6.37 -6.36 -11.47
C VAL A 307 -5.07 -7.00 -11.01
N LYS A 308 -4.12 -7.20 -11.93
CA LYS A 308 -2.86 -7.91 -11.67
C LYS A 308 -1.65 -7.09 -12.11
N ILE A 309 -0.54 -7.22 -11.37
CA ILE A 309 0.79 -6.75 -11.75
C ILE A 309 1.73 -7.94 -11.66
N GLY A 310 2.53 -8.19 -12.69
CA GLY A 310 3.42 -9.36 -12.71
C GLY A 310 2.69 -10.69 -12.50
N GLY A 311 1.41 -10.76 -12.90
CA GLY A 311 0.55 -11.95 -12.75
C GLY A 311 -0.13 -12.10 -11.38
N LYS A 312 0.17 -11.24 -10.39
CA LYS A 312 -0.41 -11.29 -9.04
C LYS A 312 -1.37 -10.13 -8.79
N ASN A 313 -2.51 -10.39 -8.13
CA ASN A 313 -3.37 -9.33 -7.60
C ASN A 313 -2.81 -8.77 -6.28
N ILE A 314 -3.39 -7.66 -5.82
CA ILE A 314 -2.89 -6.96 -4.62
C ILE A 314 -2.93 -7.83 -3.36
N TRP A 315 -3.93 -8.71 -3.21
CA TRP A 315 -4.01 -9.62 -2.07
C TRP A 315 -2.90 -10.67 -2.13
N GLU A 316 -2.68 -11.30 -3.30
CA GLU A 316 -1.61 -12.29 -3.51
C GLU A 316 -0.22 -11.71 -3.25
N VAL A 317 0.00 -10.43 -3.56
CA VAL A 317 1.26 -9.75 -3.22
C VAL A 317 1.39 -9.52 -1.73
N THR A 318 0.31 -9.08 -1.06
CA THR A 318 0.35 -8.87 0.39
C THR A 318 0.42 -10.16 1.20
N ASP A 319 0.03 -11.29 0.63
CA ASP A 319 0.15 -12.62 1.23
C ASP A 319 1.57 -13.21 1.16
N LEU A 320 2.45 -12.57 0.39
CA LEU A 320 3.88 -12.91 0.38
C LEU A 320 4.54 -12.55 1.72
N THR A 321 5.61 -13.27 2.07
CA THR A 321 6.52 -12.82 3.12
C THR A 321 7.21 -11.53 2.70
N ILE A 322 7.71 -10.75 3.66
CA ILE A 322 8.46 -9.52 3.38
C ILE A 322 9.62 -9.81 2.43
N GLY A 323 10.36 -10.92 2.64
CA GLY A 323 11.46 -11.32 1.77
C GLY A 323 11.02 -11.66 0.36
N ASP A 324 9.96 -12.46 0.21
CA ASP A 324 9.43 -12.84 -1.11
C ASP A 324 8.84 -11.64 -1.85
N ALA A 325 8.21 -10.71 -1.12
CA ALA A 325 7.66 -9.51 -1.71
C ALA A 325 8.75 -8.55 -2.22
N LEU A 326 9.82 -8.35 -1.45
CA LEU A 326 10.96 -7.56 -1.91
C LEU A 326 11.56 -8.15 -3.19
N TYR A 327 11.76 -9.47 -3.20
CA TYR A 327 12.25 -10.17 -4.39
C TYR A 327 11.30 -10.01 -5.59
N PHE A 328 9.99 -10.11 -5.37
CA PHE A 328 8.98 -9.89 -6.40
C PHE A 328 9.08 -8.50 -7.01
N PHE A 329 9.22 -7.43 -6.21
CA PHE A 329 9.29 -6.06 -6.72
C PHE A 329 10.60 -5.77 -7.45
N LEU A 330 11.74 -6.27 -6.96
CA LEU A 330 13.01 -6.16 -7.66
C LEU A 330 12.96 -6.80 -9.05
N GLN A 331 12.35 -7.99 -9.17
CA GLN A 331 12.16 -8.65 -10.48
C GLN A 331 11.11 -7.94 -11.36
N LEU A 332 10.13 -7.29 -10.74
CA LEU A 332 9.11 -6.52 -11.48
C LEU A 332 9.74 -5.33 -12.17
N ASP A 333 10.59 -4.58 -11.49
CA ASP A 333 11.27 -3.39 -12.05
C ASP A 333 12.06 -3.72 -13.31
N GLU A 334 12.72 -4.89 -13.36
CA GLU A 334 13.44 -5.36 -14.54
C GLU A 334 12.53 -5.62 -15.76
N LYS A 335 11.27 -5.95 -15.54
CA LYS A 335 10.30 -6.37 -16.59
C LYS A 335 9.42 -5.24 -17.11
N LEU A 336 9.37 -4.12 -16.40
CA LEU A 336 8.56 -2.97 -16.78
C LEU A 336 9.15 -2.27 -18.02
N SER A 337 8.27 -1.77 -18.88
CA SER A 337 8.63 -0.87 -19.97
C SER A 337 9.11 0.48 -19.44
N ASP A 338 9.84 1.25 -20.24
CA ASP A 338 10.35 2.58 -19.85
C ASP A 338 9.22 3.51 -19.40
N THR A 339 8.07 3.48 -20.08
CA THR A 339 6.88 4.27 -19.70
C THR A 339 6.30 3.82 -18.35
N GLU A 340 6.19 2.51 -18.10
CA GLU A 340 5.72 1.99 -16.82
C GLU A 340 6.68 2.32 -15.69
N LYS A 341 8.00 2.28 -15.93
CA LYS A 341 9.02 2.71 -14.95
C LYS A 341 8.91 4.19 -14.60
N GLU A 342 8.67 5.05 -15.58
CA GLU A 342 8.48 6.47 -15.35
C GLU A 342 7.23 6.73 -14.48
N ILE A 343 6.12 6.03 -14.75
CA ILE A 343 4.85 6.18 -14.03
C ILE A 343 4.91 5.58 -12.62
N SER A 344 5.53 4.42 -12.45
CA SER A 344 5.50 3.62 -11.21
C SER A 344 6.74 3.78 -10.33
N GLY A 345 7.85 4.25 -10.86
CA GLY A 345 9.15 4.30 -10.19
C GLY A 345 9.14 4.90 -8.79
N PRO A 346 8.52 6.08 -8.56
CA PRO A 346 8.43 6.63 -7.21
C PRO A 346 7.73 5.72 -6.20
N ALA A 347 6.63 5.06 -6.61
CA ALA A 347 5.88 4.16 -5.73
C ALA A 347 6.64 2.85 -5.49
N LEU A 348 7.26 2.28 -6.52
CA LEU A 348 8.10 1.08 -6.41
C LEU A 348 9.26 1.30 -5.46
N LYS A 349 10.00 2.40 -5.64
CA LYS A 349 11.13 2.74 -4.77
C LYS A 349 10.74 2.88 -3.30
N GLU A 350 9.57 3.45 -3.02
CA GLU A 350 9.07 3.56 -1.65
C GLU A 350 8.67 2.20 -1.07
N ILE A 351 8.08 1.31 -1.88
CA ILE A 351 7.77 -0.07 -1.46
C ILE A 351 9.06 -0.82 -1.15
N GLU A 352 10.03 -0.78 -2.05
CA GLU A 352 11.34 -1.45 -1.89
C GLU A 352 12.08 -0.95 -0.65
N ASN A 353 12.15 0.36 -0.44
CA ASN A 353 12.78 0.94 0.73
C ASN A 353 12.14 0.43 2.03
N ARG A 354 10.79 0.46 2.13
CA ARG A 354 10.08 0.00 3.32
C ARG A 354 10.24 -1.49 3.57
N LEU A 355 10.19 -2.30 2.51
CA LEU A 355 10.43 -3.74 2.63
C LEU A 355 11.88 -4.03 3.02
N SER A 356 12.86 -3.29 2.49
CA SER A 356 14.27 -3.42 2.89
C SER A 356 14.47 -3.08 4.37
N PHE A 357 13.86 -2.01 4.88
CA PHE A 357 13.94 -1.70 6.31
C PHE A 357 13.33 -2.81 7.19
N LEU A 358 12.25 -3.44 6.74
CA LEU A 358 11.67 -4.59 7.45
C LEU A 358 12.59 -5.82 7.43
N MET A 359 13.33 -6.01 6.33
CA MET A 359 14.39 -7.03 6.24
C MET A 359 15.52 -6.72 7.23
N ASP A 360 15.97 -5.46 7.28
CA ASP A 360 17.08 -5.01 8.13
C ASP A 360 16.78 -5.19 9.64
N VAL A 361 15.51 -5.15 10.04
CA VAL A 361 15.10 -5.43 11.41
C VAL A 361 14.72 -6.91 11.65
N GLY A 362 15.08 -7.83 10.74
CA GLY A 362 14.91 -9.27 10.91
C GLY A 362 13.49 -9.80 10.71
N LEU A 363 12.60 -9.08 10.01
CA LEU A 363 11.20 -9.45 9.84
C LEU A 363 10.89 -10.13 8.50
N HIS A 364 11.89 -10.72 7.84
CA HIS A 364 11.80 -11.33 6.51
C HIS A 364 10.72 -12.41 6.38
N TYR A 365 10.40 -13.12 7.46
CA TYR A 365 9.49 -14.27 7.51
C TYR A 365 8.01 -13.89 7.67
N ILE A 366 7.70 -12.66 8.04
CA ILE A 366 6.33 -12.20 8.28
C ILE A 366 5.64 -11.88 6.95
N THR A 367 4.36 -12.29 6.80
CA THR A 367 3.55 -11.89 5.65
C THR A 367 3.10 -10.44 5.76
N ILE A 368 3.05 -9.73 4.64
CA ILE A 368 2.72 -8.30 4.61
C ILE A 368 1.27 -8.05 5.09
N ASN A 369 0.34 -8.99 4.82
CA ASN A 369 -1.07 -8.90 5.26
C ASN A 369 -1.31 -9.36 6.70
N ARG A 370 -0.28 -9.79 7.44
CA ARG A 370 -0.44 -10.25 8.82
C ARG A 370 -1.12 -9.21 9.68
N LYS A 371 -2.16 -9.61 10.39
CA LYS A 371 -2.94 -8.72 11.27
C LYS A 371 -2.07 -8.21 12.42
N ALA A 372 -2.13 -6.91 12.69
CA ALA A 372 -1.34 -6.27 13.75
C ALA A 372 -1.56 -6.90 15.14
N GLY A 373 -2.79 -7.30 15.45
CA GLY A 373 -3.13 -7.92 16.73
C GLY A 373 -2.56 -9.34 16.93
N THR A 374 -1.97 -9.97 15.90
CA THR A 374 -1.35 -11.31 16.01
C THR A 374 0.17 -11.26 16.12
N LEU A 375 0.75 -10.06 16.10
CA LEU A 375 2.19 -9.85 16.24
C LEU A 375 2.62 -10.00 17.71
N SER A 376 3.81 -10.57 17.93
CA SER A 376 4.46 -10.48 19.23
C SER A 376 4.86 -9.04 19.55
N GLY A 377 5.13 -8.73 20.82
CA GLY A 377 5.56 -7.39 21.23
C GLY A 377 6.80 -6.92 20.48
N GLY A 378 7.82 -7.78 20.36
CA GLY A 378 9.04 -7.48 19.62
C GLY A 378 8.82 -7.29 18.11
N GLU A 379 7.98 -8.11 17.46
CA GLU A 379 7.63 -7.94 16.04
C GLU A 379 6.92 -6.59 15.82
N ALA A 380 5.95 -6.24 16.67
CA ALA A 380 5.22 -4.97 16.56
C ALA A 380 6.14 -3.76 16.77
N GLN A 381 7.09 -3.85 17.70
CA GLN A 381 8.09 -2.83 17.97
C GLN A 381 9.01 -2.62 16.76
N ARG A 382 9.56 -3.70 16.19
CA ARG A 382 10.44 -3.63 15.02
C ARG A 382 9.73 -3.11 13.77
N ILE A 383 8.44 -3.47 13.55
CA ILE A 383 7.63 -2.90 12.47
C ILE A 383 7.49 -1.38 12.63
N ARG A 384 7.27 -0.89 13.84
CA ARG A 384 7.20 0.56 14.10
C ARG A 384 8.54 1.22 13.86
N LEU A 385 9.64 0.60 14.33
CA LEU A 385 10.99 1.11 14.07
C LEU A 385 11.24 1.24 12.57
N ALA A 386 11.01 0.19 11.80
CA ALA A 386 11.16 0.21 10.34
C ALA A 386 10.29 1.28 9.67
N SER A 387 9.04 1.46 10.14
CA SER A 387 8.15 2.51 9.64
C SER A 387 8.70 3.92 9.92
N GLN A 388 9.28 4.17 11.10
CA GLN A 388 9.87 5.46 11.46
C GLN A 388 11.16 5.74 10.67
N VAL A 389 12.03 4.75 10.51
CA VAL A 389 13.23 4.85 9.67
C VAL A 389 12.86 5.23 8.23
N GLY A 390 11.80 4.61 7.70
CA GLY A 390 11.28 4.90 6.36
C GLY A 390 10.82 6.34 6.16
N GLN A 391 10.41 7.05 7.21
CA GLN A 391 9.98 8.45 7.15
C GLN A 391 11.15 9.46 7.05
N LYS A 392 12.41 9.03 7.21
CA LYS A 392 13.63 9.84 7.09
C LYS A 392 13.58 11.13 7.91
N LEU A 393 13.00 11.10 9.11
CA LEU A 393 12.98 12.23 10.03
C LEU A 393 14.41 12.55 10.51
N VAL A 394 14.72 13.83 10.62
CA VAL A 394 16.02 14.35 11.06
C VAL A 394 15.82 15.27 12.27
N GLY A 395 16.72 15.18 13.24
CA GLY A 395 16.66 16.01 14.44
C GLY A 395 15.62 15.54 15.47
N ALA A 396 15.14 14.31 15.38
CA ALA A 396 14.23 13.69 16.35
C ALA A 396 14.99 13.01 17.49
N LEU A 397 14.29 12.77 18.60
CA LEU A 397 14.72 11.94 19.72
C LEU A 397 13.93 10.63 19.70
N TYR A 398 14.58 9.51 19.47
CA TYR A 398 13.97 8.18 19.54
C TYR A 398 14.25 7.54 20.90
N VAL A 399 13.23 6.98 21.52
CA VAL A 399 13.35 6.24 22.79
C VAL A 399 12.81 4.82 22.57
N LEU A 400 13.70 3.82 22.74
CA LEU A 400 13.40 2.40 22.49
C LEU A 400 13.51 1.59 23.78
N ASP A 401 12.61 0.60 23.96
CA ASP A 401 12.58 -0.30 25.11
C ASP A 401 12.96 -1.72 24.66
N GLU A 402 14.15 -2.20 25.08
CA GLU A 402 14.67 -3.54 24.83
C GLU A 402 14.43 -4.07 23.38
N PRO A 403 14.88 -3.33 22.33
CA PRO A 403 14.55 -3.66 20.95
C PRO A 403 15.20 -4.98 20.47
N THR A 404 16.21 -5.50 21.17
CA THR A 404 16.92 -6.75 20.85
C THR A 404 16.21 -7.99 21.36
N ILE A 405 15.16 -7.83 22.18
CA ILE A 405 14.50 -8.97 22.83
C ILE A 405 13.98 -9.99 21.80
N GLY A 406 14.38 -11.26 21.98
CA GLY A 406 13.97 -12.38 21.12
C GLY A 406 14.65 -12.41 19.75
N LEU A 407 15.69 -11.61 19.51
CA LEU A 407 16.51 -11.66 18.30
C LEU A 407 17.62 -12.70 18.43
N HIS A 408 17.96 -13.32 17.29
CA HIS A 408 19.19 -14.06 17.13
C HIS A 408 20.36 -13.07 16.92
N GLN A 409 21.60 -13.46 17.29
CA GLN A 409 22.79 -12.61 17.20
C GLN A 409 22.91 -11.85 15.86
N LYS A 410 22.73 -12.54 14.74
CA LYS A 410 22.82 -11.95 13.41
C LYS A 410 21.74 -10.87 13.15
N GLU A 411 20.56 -11.05 13.71
CA GLU A 411 19.47 -10.06 13.58
C GLU A 411 19.73 -8.88 14.49
N ASN A 412 20.39 -9.09 15.64
CA ASN A 412 20.84 -8.03 16.54
C ASN A 412 21.85 -7.10 15.85
N ASP A 413 22.84 -7.65 15.16
CA ASP A 413 23.81 -6.88 14.38
C ASP A 413 23.12 -5.96 13.33
N GLN A 414 22.11 -6.49 12.64
CA GLN A 414 21.34 -5.72 11.65
C GLN A 414 20.52 -4.60 12.30
N LEU A 415 19.89 -4.88 13.44
CA LEU A 415 19.14 -3.88 14.20
C LEU A 415 20.06 -2.76 14.68
N VAL A 416 21.21 -3.11 15.27
CA VAL A 416 22.22 -2.14 15.72
C VAL A 416 22.70 -1.27 14.55
N PHE A 417 22.98 -1.88 13.39
CA PHE A 417 23.35 -1.14 12.20
C PHE A 417 22.24 -0.15 11.77
N THR A 418 20.97 -0.57 11.83
CA THR A 418 19.83 0.30 11.51
C THR A 418 19.71 1.49 12.47
N LEU A 419 19.92 1.27 13.79
CA LEU A 419 19.94 2.33 14.80
C LEU A 419 21.09 3.29 14.56
N ARG A 420 22.26 2.79 14.17
CA ARG A 420 23.40 3.64 13.81
C ARG A 420 23.10 4.54 12.62
N ASN A 421 22.53 3.99 11.56
CA ASN A 421 22.14 4.79 10.39
C ASN A 421 21.12 5.88 10.74
N LEU A 422 20.19 5.61 11.65
CA LEU A 422 19.25 6.61 12.18
C LEU A 422 19.97 7.72 12.96
N CYS A 423 20.96 7.35 13.75
CA CYS A 423 21.79 8.30 14.49
C CYS A 423 22.61 9.18 13.55
N ASP A 424 23.28 8.58 12.55
CA ASP A 424 24.12 9.26 11.55
C ASP A 424 23.31 10.22 10.67
N ALA A 425 22.01 9.97 10.51
CA ALA A 425 21.07 10.87 9.86
C ALA A 425 20.78 12.15 10.68
N GLY A 426 21.36 12.31 11.88
CA GLY A 426 21.23 13.49 12.74
C GLY A 426 20.16 13.37 13.82
N ASN A 427 19.84 12.16 14.24
CA ASN A 427 18.88 11.89 15.33
C ASN A 427 19.61 11.52 16.63
N THR A 428 18.94 11.75 17.76
CA THR A 428 19.39 11.25 19.07
C THR A 428 18.61 9.98 19.39
N ILE A 429 19.29 8.92 19.81
CA ILE A 429 18.67 7.63 20.13
C ILE A 429 18.97 7.26 21.57
N ILE A 430 17.94 7.04 22.36
CA ILE A 430 18.03 6.46 23.72
C ILE A 430 17.48 5.05 23.65
N VAL A 431 18.29 4.07 24.01
CA VAL A 431 17.90 2.66 24.06
C VAL A 431 18.00 2.16 25.49
N VAL A 432 16.92 1.65 26.05
CA VAL A 432 16.94 0.90 27.30
C VAL A 432 17.32 -0.53 26.94
N GLU A 433 18.50 -1.00 27.36
CA GLU A 433 19.03 -2.29 26.93
C GLU A 433 19.93 -2.96 27.98
N HIS A 434 20.05 -4.29 27.81
CA HIS A 434 20.92 -5.15 28.62
C HIS A 434 21.89 -5.96 27.75
N ASP A 435 21.72 -5.90 26.44
CA ASP A 435 22.52 -6.65 25.48
C ASP A 435 23.92 -6.03 25.34
N GLU A 436 24.95 -6.86 25.48
CA GLU A 436 26.34 -6.42 25.45
C GLU A 436 26.73 -5.79 24.11
N ASP A 437 26.30 -6.37 22.98
CA ASP A 437 26.65 -5.85 21.65
C ASP A 437 26.03 -4.47 21.41
N THR A 438 24.81 -4.27 21.86
CA THR A 438 24.15 -2.95 21.77
C THR A 438 24.85 -1.91 22.64
N ILE A 439 25.28 -2.28 23.87
CA ILE A 439 26.06 -1.42 24.74
C ILE A 439 27.40 -1.09 24.07
N MET A 440 28.08 -2.10 23.52
CA MET A 440 29.36 -1.92 22.83
C MET A 440 29.25 -1.11 21.54
N ALA A 441 28.09 -1.06 20.90
CA ALA A 441 27.83 -0.26 19.73
C ALA A 441 27.43 1.19 20.06
N SER A 442 27.15 1.53 21.33
CA SER A 442 26.74 2.87 21.74
C SER A 442 27.87 3.92 21.75
N ASP A 443 27.52 5.18 21.68
CA ASP A 443 28.46 6.30 21.89
C ASP A 443 28.55 6.69 23.36
N TRP A 444 27.42 6.56 24.09
CA TRP A 444 27.27 6.99 25.46
C TRP A 444 26.49 5.96 26.27
N VAL A 445 26.94 5.70 27.48
CA VAL A 445 26.29 4.76 28.40
C VAL A 445 25.88 5.47 29.67
N VAL A 446 24.69 5.18 30.16
CA VAL A 446 24.16 5.60 31.44
C VAL A 446 23.75 4.38 32.24
N ASP A 447 24.46 4.06 33.30
CA ASP A 447 24.09 2.99 34.21
C ASP A 447 23.24 3.51 35.36
N ILE A 448 22.10 2.83 35.63
CA ILE A 448 21.13 3.26 36.62
C ILE A 448 20.97 2.19 37.68
N GLY A 449 21.29 2.56 38.94
CA GLY A 449 21.34 1.62 40.04
C GLY A 449 21.38 2.29 41.41
N PRO A 450 22.13 1.67 42.36
CA PRO A 450 22.82 0.38 42.29
C PRO A 450 21.89 -0.85 42.42
N GLY A 451 20.63 -0.67 42.83
CA GLY A 451 19.65 -1.73 43.08
C GLY A 451 18.34 -1.50 42.32
N ALA A 452 17.31 -2.23 42.71
CA ALA A 452 15.94 -2.13 42.15
C ALA A 452 14.98 -1.47 43.16
N GLY A 453 13.87 -0.90 42.66
CA GLY A 453 12.85 -0.25 43.48
C GLY A 453 13.39 0.91 44.34
N GLU A 454 13.17 0.85 45.64
CA GLU A 454 13.65 1.90 46.59
C GLU A 454 15.17 2.02 46.67
N HIS A 455 15.90 0.97 46.30
CA HIS A 455 17.38 0.92 46.29
C HIS A 455 17.98 1.35 44.96
N GLY A 456 17.14 1.62 43.93
CA GLY A 456 17.54 2.14 42.63
C GLY A 456 17.40 3.64 42.48
N GLY A 457 17.27 4.11 41.26
CA GLY A 457 16.93 5.49 40.91
C GLY A 457 18.08 6.51 41.00
N LYS A 458 19.33 6.05 40.99
CA LYS A 458 20.52 6.92 40.95
C LYS A 458 21.33 6.60 39.69
N ILE A 459 22.04 7.58 39.18
CA ILE A 459 23.04 7.36 38.12
C ILE A 459 24.31 6.85 38.78
N THR A 460 24.74 5.65 38.42
CA THR A 460 25.98 5.01 38.89
C THR A 460 27.16 5.32 37.96
N PHE A 461 26.86 5.45 36.67
CA PHE A 461 27.82 5.87 35.65
C PHE A 461 27.12 6.70 34.55
N SER A 462 27.79 7.68 33.96
CA SER A 462 27.37 8.39 32.75
C SER A 462 28.62 8.92 32.04
N GLY A 463 28.92 8.37 30.87
CA GLY A 463 30.13 8.71 30.12
C GLY A 463 30.20 8.01 28.76
N GLU A 464 31.31 8.26 28.07
CA GLU A 464 31.62 7.53 26.84
C GLU A 464 31.82 6.04 27.14
N ARG A 465 31.46 5.17 26.16
CA ARG A 465 31.61 3.70 26.31
C ARG A 465 33.03 3.30 26.76
N GLN A 466 34.09 3.97 26.28
CA GLN A 466 35.46 3.63 26.59
C GLN A 466 35.74 3.83 28.09
N GLU A 467 35.19 4.88 28.68
CA GLU A 467 35.33 5.17 30.12
C GLU A 467 34.65 4.11 31.00
N LEU A 468 33.56 3.49 30.51
CA LEU A 468 32.89 2.40 31.24
C LEU A 468 33.78 1.12 31.30
N LEU A 469 34.59 0.87 30.28
CA LEU A 469 35.46 -0.31 30.24
C LEU A 469 36.72 -0.15 31.14
N GLU A 470 37.03 1.09 31.52
CA GLU A 470 38.16 1.42 32.38
C GLU A 470 37.75 1.59 33.86
N ALA A 471 36.45 1.70 34.17
CA ALA A 471 35.88 1.91 35.48
C ALA A 471 35.61 0.59 36.21
#